data_969afeafe4ff0f96afa57a5b70367a6d
#
_entry.id   969afeafe4ff0f96afa57a5b70367a6d
#
_cell.length_a   1.000
_cell.length_b   1.000
_cell.length_c   1.000
_cell.angle_alpha   90.00
_cell.angle_beta   90.00
_cell.angle_gamma   90.00
#
_symmetry.space_group_name_H-M   'P 1'
#
loop_
_entity.id
_entity.type
_entity.pdbx_description
1 polymer ?
#
loop_
_entity_poly.entity_id
_entity_poly.type
_entity_poly.pdbx_seq_one_letter_code
_entity_poly.pdbx_strand_id
1 'polypeptide(L)' 'MDIKVLGPGCPKCKQTETIVRQAVSEADVEASVEKVTDIMKIAGYGVFGTPAVVIDGEVKSVGKVPAKADVMKWIKK' A
#
# COMPACT_ATOMS: atom_id res chain seq x y z
N MET A 1 10.11 -6.01 6.16
CA MET A 1 8.67 -5.80 5.90
C MET A 1 8.48 -5.51 4.43
N ASP A 2 7.55 -6.19 3.80
CA ASP A 2 7.30 -6.05 2.37
C ASP A 2 5.94 -5.39 2.17
N ILE A 3 5.96 -4.18 1.62
CA ILE A 3 4.74 -3.38 1.42
C ILE A 3 4.51 -3.23 -0.07
N LYS A 4 3.29 -3.52 -0.52
CA LYS A 4 2.92 -3.34 -1.92
C LYS A 4 1.74 -2.40 -2.03
N VAL A 5 1.86 -1.44 -2.94
CA VAL A 5 0.77 -0.53 -3.27
C VAL A 5 0.22 -0.96 -4.61
N LEU A 6 -1.02 -1.45 -4.60
CA LEU A 6 -1.67 -2.01 -5.79
C LEU A 6 -2.51 -0.95 -6.47
N GLY A 7 -2.25 -0.71 -7.74
CA GLY A 7 -3.04 0.23 -8.50
C GLY A 7 -2.44 0.53 -9.86
N PRO A 8 -3.28 0.82 -10.87
CA PRO A 8 -2.81 1.03 -12.25
C PRO A 8 -2.20 2.41 -12.51
N GLY A 9 -1.93 3.21 -11.48
CA GLY A 9 -1.28 4.51 -11.63
C GLY A 9 -2.23 5.70 -11.62
N CYS A 10 -3.44 5.53 -11.08
CA CYS A 10 -4.39 6.64 -10.93
C CYS A 10 -3.88 7.65 -9.87
N PRO A 11 -4.43 8.88 -9.83
CA PRO A 11 -4.00 9.88 -8.84
C PRO A 11 -4.10 9.39 -7.40
N LYS A 12 -5.16 8.65 -7.06
CA LYS A 12 -5.33 8.08 -5.73
C LYS A 12 -4.28 7.03 -5.41
N CYS A 13 -3.87 6.26 -6.43
CA CYS A 13 -2.80 5.27 -6.26
C CYS A 13 -1.47 5.95 -5.95
N LYS A 14 -1.18 7.06 -6.62
CA LYS A 14 0.02 7.85 -6.35
C LYS A 14 0.00 8.46 -4.94
N GLN A 15 -1.15 8.96 -4.52
CA GLN A 15 -1.31 9.48 -3.16
C GLN A 15 -1.04 8.38 -2.12
N THR A 16 -1.58 7.19 -2.35
CA THR A 16 -1.38 6.06 -1.46
C THR A 16 0.09 5.70 -1.37
N GLU A 17 0.77 5.64 -2.49
CA GLU A 17 2.22 5.35 -2.51
C GLU A 17 2.98 6.40 -1.70
N THR A 18 2.69 7.68 -1.91
CA THR A 18 3.34 8.77 -1.19
C THR A 18 3.12 8.64 0.32
N ILE A 19 1.89 8.38 0.72
CA ILE A 19 1.53 8.21 2.13
C ILE A 19 2.28 7.03 2.75
N VAL A 20 2.32 5.90 2.05
CA VAL A 20 3.02 4.71 2.54
C VAL A 20 4.51 4.98 2.70
N ARG A 21 5.15 5.64 1.71
CA ARG A 21 6.57 5.96 1.79
C ARG A 21 6.87 6.94 2.92
N GLN A 22 6.00 7.92 3.12
CA GLN A 22 6.14 8.87 4.22
C GLN A 22 6.00 8.16 5.58
N ALA A 23 5.03 7.27 5.71
CA ALA A 23 4.81 6.53 6.94
C ALA A 23 6.01 5.65 7.27
N VAL A 24 6.58 4.96 6.28
CA VAL A 24 7.77 4.14 6.46
C VAL A 24 8.94 4.99 6.94
N SER A 25 9.14 6.16 6.33
CA SER A 25 10.22 7.06 6.70
C SER A 25 10.04 7.58 8.13
N GLU A 26 8.84 7.98 8.50
CA GLU A 26 8.57 8.54 9.82
C GLU A 26 8.59 7.48 10.91
N ALA A 27 8.16 6.27 10.62
CA ALA A 27 8.20 5.16 11.57
C ALA A 27 9.60 4.58 11.75
N ASP A 28 10.53 4.95 10.87
CA ASP A 28 11.91 4.47 10.87
C ASP A 28 11.97 2.93 10.89
N VAL A 29 11.15 2.31 10.06
CA VAL A 29 11.12 0.85 9.91
C VAL A 29 11.80 0.44 8.61
N GLU A 30 12.46 -0.70 8.63
CA GLU A 30 13.01 -1.30 7.44
C GLU A 30 11.89 -1.95 6.64
N ALA A 31 11.52 -1.31 5.53
CA ALA A 31 10.45 -1.82 4.70
C ALA A 31 10.79 -1.57 3.23
N SER A 32 10.40 -2.53 2.41
CA SER A 32 10.49 -2.42 0.95
C SER A 32 9.11 -2.03 0.43
N VAL A 33 9.04 -0.90 -0.27
CA VAL A 33 7.78 -0.43 -0.84
C VAL A 33 7.83 -0.66 -2.34
N GLU A 34 6.89 -1.45 -2.84
CA GLU A 34 6.80 -1.79 -4.24
C GLU A 34 5.44 -1.36 -4.79
N LYS A 35 5.44 -0.75 -5.96
CA LYS A 35 4.22 -0.38 -6.66
C LYS A 35 3.87 -1.47 -7.65
N VAL A 36 2.66 -2.02 -7.53
CA VAL A 36 2.17 -3.06 -8.42
C VAL A 36 1.09 -2.46 -9.32
N THR A 37 1.38 -2.38 -10.62
CA THR A 37 0.48 -1.77 -11.60
C THR A 37 -0.18 -2.80 -12.51
N ASP A 38 0.27 -4.05 -12.47
CA ASP A 38 -0.25 -5.12 -13.31
C ASP A 38 -1.61 -5.59 -12.77
N ILE A 39 -2.66 -5.39 -13.55
CA ILE A 39 -4.03 -5.73 -13.16
C ILE A 39 -4.16 -7.22 -12.82
N MET A 40 -3.46 -8.09 -13.54
CA MET A 40 -3.53 -9.53 -13.28
C MET A 40 -2.94 -9.87 -11.91
N LYS A 41 -1.84 -9.23 -11.55
CA LYS A 41 -1.24 -9.41 -10.22
C LYS A 41 -2.13 -8.87 -9.12
N ILE A 42 -2.74 -7.69 -9.37
CA ILE A 42 -3.68 -7.08 -8.42
C ILE A 42 -4.86 -8.03 -8.17
N ALA A 43 -5.42 -8.58 -9.23
CA ALA A 43 -6.52 -9.55 -9.12
C ALA A 43 -6.08 -10.80 -8.37
N GLY A 44 -4.83 -11.20 -8.52
CA GLY A 44 -4.27 -12.36 -7.81
C GLY A 44 -4.24 -12.20 -6.30
N TYR A 45 -4.26 -10.96 -5.80
CA TYR A 45 -4.38 -10.69 -4.36
C TYR A 45 -5.83 -10.74 -3.87
N GLY A 46 -6.80 -10.96 -4.77
CA GLY A 46 -8.21 -10.93 -4.41
C GLY A 46 -8.77 -9.52 -4.27
N VAL A 47 -8.09 -8.53 -4.84
CA VAL A 47 -8.45 -7.11 -4.72
C VAL A 47 -9.14 -6.66 -6.00
N PHE A 48 -10.33 -6.12 -5.87
CA PHE A 48 -11.11 -5.63 -7.01
C PHE A 48 -11.27 -4.10 -7.03
N GLY A 49 -10.80 -3.43 -6.00
CA GLY A 49 -10.80 -1.98 -5.91
C GLY A 49 -9.40 -1.45 -5.71
N THR A 50 -9.08 -0.31 -6.31
CA THR A 50 -7.77 0.33 -6.15
C THR A 50 -7.96 1.77 -5.68
N PRO A 51 -7.00 2.32 -4.95
CA PRO A 51 -5.74 1.73 -4.53
C PRO A 51 -5.91 0.71 -3.38
N ALA A 52 -4.97 -0.20 -3.26
CA ALA A 52 -4.95 -1.16 -2.17
C ALA A 52 -3.54 -1.24 -1.58
N VAL A 53 -3.44 -1.58 -0.31
CA VAL A 53 -2.17 -1.72 0.38
C VAL A 53 -2.05 -3.14 0.93
N VAL A 54 -0.94 -3.81 0.60
CA VAL A 54 -0.64 -5.15 1.06
C VAL A 54 0.66 -5.08 1.88
N ILE A 55 0.63 -5.64 3.08
CA ILE A 55 1.80 -5.68 3.96
C ILE A 55 2.09 -7.13 4.32
N ASP A 56 3.28 -7.60 3.95
CA ASP A 56 3.73 -8.97 4.19
C ASP A 56 2.71 -10.00 3.69
N GLY A 57 2.12 -9.74 2.51
CA GLY A 57 1.15 -10.64 1.90
C GLY A 57 -0.28 -10.50 2.42
N GLU A 58 -0.51 -9.59 3.35
CA GLU A 58 -1.83 -9.36 3.94
C GLU A 58 -2.43 -8.06 3.43
N VAL A 59 -3.63 -8.12 2.87
CA VAL A 59 -4.32 -6.93 2.36
C VAL A 59 -4.86 -6.12 3.52
N LYS A 60 -4.38 -4.88 3.65
CA LYS A 60 -4.77 -3.98 4.74
C LYS A 60 -5.82 -2.96 4.36
N SER A 61 -5.84 -2.54 3.10
CA SER A 61 -6.78 -1.52 2.63
C SER A 61 -7.13 -1.79 1.18
N VAL A 62 -8.39 -1.58 0.83
CA VAL A 62 -8.89 -1.81 -0.54
C VAL A 62 -9.82 -0.67 -0.93
N GLY A 63 -9.59 -0.10 -2.11
CA GLY A 63 -10.51 0.84 -2.73
C GLY A 63 -10.53 2.24 -2.14
N LYS A 64 -9.58 2.58 -1.30
CA LYS A 64 -9.49 3.90 -0.70
C LYS A 64 -8.06 4.31 -0.41
N VAL A 65 -7.82 5.62 -0.32
CA VAL A 65 -6.54 6.16 0.11
C VAL A 65 -6.52 6.09 1.64
N PRO A 66 -5.63 5.30 2.25
CA PRO A 66 -5.56 5.22 3.70
C PRO A 66 -4.97 6.50 4.30
N ALA A 67 -5.35 6.82 5.52
CA ALA A 67 -4.70 7.90 6.25
C ALA A 67 -3.30 7.46 6.68
N LYS A 68 -2.36 8.41 6.74
CA LYS A 68 -0.99 8.10 7.18
C LYS A 68 -0.99 7.46 8.57
N ALA A 69 -1.86 7.91 9.46
CA ALA A 69 -1.97 7.34 10.80
C ALA A 69 -2.33 5.85 10.77
N ASP A 70 -3.21 5.46 9.84
CA ASP A 70 -3.58 4.05 9.70
C ASP A 70 -2.40 3.22 9.21
N VAL A 71 -1.68 3.72 8.20
CA VAL A 71 -0.50 3.04 7.68
C VAL A 71 0.57 2.90 8.78
N MET A 72 0.75 3.95 9.56
CA MET A 72 1.68 3.92 10.70
C MET A 72 1.33 2.81 11.68
N LYS A 73 0.05 2.60 11.96
CA LYS A 73 -0.41 1.52 12.84
C LYS A 73 -0.11 0.15 12.26
N TRP A 74 -0.23 0.00 10.95
CA TRP A 74 0.00 -1.29 10.29
C TRP A 74 1.47 -1.70 10.30
N ILE A 75 2.38 -0.72 10.20
CA ILE A 75 3.82 -0.98 10.10
C ILE A 75 4.54 -0.88 11.43
N LYS A 76 3.96 -0.20 12.40
CA LYS A 76 4.48 -0.14 13.76
C LYS A 76 4.05 -1.39 14.53
N LYS A 77 4.98 -2.00 15.18
CA LYS A 77 4.70 -3.14 16.07
C LYS A 77 4.92 -2.75 17.51
#